data_85144743a09acdfc9bf5e3fab8b93c52
#
_entry.id   85144743a09acdfc9bf5e3fab8b93c52
#
_cell.length_a   1.000
_cell.length_b   1.000
_cell.length_c   1.000
_cell.angle_alpha   90.00
_cell.angle_beta   90.00
_cell.angle_gamma   90.00
#
_symmetry.space_group_name_H-M   'P 1'
#
loop_
_entity.id
_entity.type
_entity.pdbx_description
1 polymer ?
#
loop_
_entity_poly.entity_id
_entity_poly.type
_entity_poly.pdbx_seq_one_letter_code
_entity_poly.pdbx_strand_id
1 'polypeptide(L)'
;MNSSHTEKVEIIDFCYEFLNGSCPKHVYPLVLRVPLYLFFGSVVILTVFGNIFVIVTIAHFKQLHMPTNFLVLSLAVTDLLLGALYMPPCMVQSLETCWYLGTVFCKIHSSVAIMLCTASIINLSFISIDRYYAVCHPLLYHSKITSSVTVIMIVICWSVSAAVGFGIIFLELNILGIEEFYYENVACEGGCVLFQSAASSTASSVISFYIPGVVMLSIYIKIFHVAQKQAKSIQHSKCKSNIKSVLSKEEKKATKTLAVVLGVFLSLWTPFFIANVMNPFIGYAVPPVLIDMLAWIGLMNSTCNPIVYAFFYKWFRKAFRIIISGQIFQPGSSRIHLFSH
;
A
#
# COMPACT_ATOMS: atom_id res chain seq x y z
N MET A 1 -1.84 20.60 58.64
CA MET A 1 -1.59 19.44 57.76
C MET A 1 -1.22 19.99 56.40
N ASN A 2 0.08 20.13 56.14
CA ASN A 2 0.61 20.60 54.88
C ASN A 2 0.72 19.40 53.92
N SER A 3 -0.15 19.37 52.94
CA SER A 3 -0.04 18.44 51.80
C SER A 3 1.00 19.01 50.83
N SER A 4 2.23 18.52 50.92
CA SER A 4 3.26 18.81 49.92
C SER A 4 2.91 18.05 48.65
N HIS A 5 2.31 18.73 47.65
CA HIS A 5 2.34 18.28 46.28
C HIS A 5 3.79 18.30 45.78
N THR A 6 4.44 17.15 45.81
CA THR A 6 5.67 16.93 45.05
C THR A 6 5.28 16.90 43.59
N GLU A 7 5.42 18.03 42.88
CA GLU A 7 5.49 18.04 41.42
C GLU A 7 6.63 17.10 41.00
N LYS A 8 6.28 15.96 40.41
CA LYS A 8 7.26 15.17 39.67
C LYS A 8 7.72 16.02 38.49
N VAL A 9 8.91 16.60 38.62
CA VAL A 9 9.60 17.14 37.45
C VAL A 9 9.86 15.96 36.54
N GLU A 10 9.06 15.84 35.47
CA GLU A 10 9.35 14.91 34.39
C GLU A 10 10.64 15.40 33.75
N ILE A 11 11.71 14.64 33.92
CA ILE A 11 12.97 14.86 33.23
C ILE A 11 12.69 14.52 31.77
N ILE A 12 12.64 15.53 30.89
CA ILE A 12 12.46 15.35 29.47
C ILE A 12 13.81 14.92 28.90
N ASP A 13 13.92 13.67 28.49
CA ASP A 13 15.04 13.16 27.71
C ASP A 13 15.00 13.70 26.27
N PHE A 14 16.17 13.96 25.70
CA PHE A 14 16.31 14.44 24.32
C PHE A 14 16.99 13.39 23.44
N CYS A 15 16.72 13.41 22.13
CA CYS A 15 17.35 12.50 21.17
C CYS A 15 18.87 12.67 21.12
N TYR A 16 19.35 13.91 21.32
CA TYR A 16 20.77 14.28 21.46
C TYR A 16 20.94 15.14 22.72
N GLU A 17 21.57 14.59 23.73
CA GLU A 17 21.67 15.22 25.07
C GLU A 17 22.42 16.56 25.10
N PHE A 18 23.35 16.78 24.16
CA PHE A 18 24.24 17.96 24.14
C PHE A 18 23.97 18.91 22.97
N LEU A 19 22.87 18.71 22.21
CA LEU A 19 22.56 19.51 21.05
C LEU A 19 21.35 20.42 21.31
N ASN A 20 21.56 21.73 21.15
CA ASN A 20 20.47 22.70 21.21
C ASN A 20 19.50 22.45 20.02
N GLY A 21 18.19 22.44 20.31
CA GLY A 21 17.19 22.15 19.28
C GLY A 21 16.95 20.67 19.00
N SER A 22 17.42 19.77 19.87
CA SER A 22 17.12 18.34 19.80
C SER A 22 15.65 18.05 20.12
N CYS A 23 15.06 17.07 19.43
CA CYS A 23 13.70 16.61 19.67
C CYS A 23 13.58 15.94 21.05
N PRO A 24 12.43 16.09 21.74
CA PRO A 24 12.16 15.34 22.96
C PRO A 24 12.02 13.85 22.66
N LYS A 25 12.58 13.03 23.52
CA LYS A 25 12.57 11.57 23.42
C LYS A 25 11.53 10.99 24.39
N HIS A 26 10.60 10.21 23.84
CA HIS A 26 9.68 9.42 24.66
C HIS A 26 10.14 7.95 24.70
N VAL A 27 10.46 7.48 25.90
CA VAL A 27 10.88 6.08 26.09
C VAL A 27 9.68 5.24 26.52
N TYR A 28 9.22 4.36 25.63
CA TYR A 28 8.18 3.40 26.00
C TYR A 28 8.71 2.36 27.01
N PRO A 29 7.91 1.99 28.02
CA PRO A 29 8.27 0.92 28.95
C PRO A 29 8.59 -0.38 28.19
N LEU A 30 9.57 -1.14 28.69
CA LEU A 30 10.03 -2.38 28.06
C LEU A 30 8.88 -3.38 27.80
N VAL A 31 7.92 -3.43 28.74
CA VAL A 31 6.73 -4.28 28.67
C VAL A 31 5.86 -3.98 27.43
N LEU A 32 5.83 -2.72 26.98
CA LEU A 32 5.09 -2.32 25.78
C LEU A 32 5.99 -2.37 24.53
N ARG A 33 7.25 -1.97 24.66
CA ARG A 33 8.19 -1.88 23.53
C ARG A 33 8.49 -3.23 22.90
N VAL A 34 8.74 -4.28 23.70
CA VAL A 34 9.05 -5.62 23.18
C VAL A 34 7.89 -6.21 22.37
N PRO A 35 6.64 -6.26 22.86
CA PRO A 35 5.51 -6.72 22.06
C PRO A 35 5.29 -5.94 20.77
N LEU A 36 5.49 -4.61 20.79
CA LEU A 36 5.36 -3.79 19.59
C LEU A 36 6.46 -4.08 18.56
N TYR A 37 7.73 -4.28 18.99
CA TYR A 37 8.78 -4.74 18.08
C TYR A 37 8.47 -6.09 17.44
N LEU A 38 7.93 -7.04 18.21
CA LEU A 38 7.53 -8.35 17.70
C LEU A 38 6.38 -8.21 16.71
N PHE A 39 5.39 -7.38 17.01
CA PHE A 39 4.25 -7.14 16.13
C PHE A 39 4.68 -6.49 14.82
N PHE A 40 5.32 -5.33 14.86
CA PHE A 40 5.76 -4.62 13.64
C PHE A 40 6.79 -5.43 12.86
N GLY A 41 7.72 -6.09 13.54
CA GLY A 41 8.70 -6.98 12.91
C GLY A 41 8.03 -8.14 12.18
N SER A 42 6.98 -8.74 12.75
CA SER A 42 6.21 -9.78 12.07
C SER A 42 5.48 -9.24 10.82
N VAL A 43 4.92 -8.04 10.88
CA VAL A 43 4.29 -7.38 9.73
C VAL A 43 5.31 -7.15 8.62
N VAL A 44 6.51 -6.63 8.95
CA VAL A 44 7.61 -6.44 7.99
C VAL A 44 8.00 -7.75 7.32
N ILE A 45 8.24 -8.79 8.11
CA ILE A 45 8.63 -10.13 7.62
C ILE A 45 7.56 -10.71 6.68
N LEU A 46 6.30 -10.67 7.09
CA LEU A 46 5.19 -11.16 6.27
C LEU A 46 5.03 -10.37 4.97
N THR A 47 5.22 -9.04 5.01
CA THR A 47 5.17 -8.19 3.83
C THR A 47 6.29 -8.56 2.86
N VAL A 48 7.52 -8.65 3.33
CA VAL A 48 8.69 -8.96 2.49
C VAL A 48 8.56 -10.34 1.88
N PHE A 49 8.40 -11.38 2.69
CA PHE A 49 8.35 -12.76 2.20
C PHE A 49 7.11 -13.05 1.36
N GLY A 50 5.95 -12.50 1.74
CA GLY A 50 4.71 -12.65 0.98
C GLY A 50 4.83 -12.08 -0.43
N ASN A 51 5.40 -10.89 -0.58
CA ASN A 51 5.54 -10.24 -1.88
C ASN A 51 6.68 -10.82 -2.71
N ILE A 52 7.81 -11.24 -2.10
CA ILE A 52 8.84 -12.03 -2.80
C ILE A 52 8.20 -13.27 -3.41
N PHE A 53 7.35 -13.95 -2.65
CA PHE A 53 6.68 -15.15 -3.14
C PHE A 53 5.77 -14.86 -4.35
N VAL A 54 5.00 -13.76 -4.32
CA VAL A 54 4.18 -13.33 -5.47
C VAL A 54 5.06 -13.06 -6.70
N ILE A 55 6.16 -12.32 -6.50
CA ILE A 55 7.10 -11.95 -7.56
C ILE A 55 7.72 -13.19 -8.20
N VAL A 56 8.27 -14.10 -7.38
CA VAL A 56 8.88 -15.34 -7.85
C VAL A 56 7.87 -16.20 -8.61
N THR A 57 6.64 -16.31 -8.08
CA THR A 57 5.58 -17.08 -8.72
C THR A 57 5.24 -16.53 -10.11
N ILE A 58 4.99 -15.22 -10.24
CA ILE A 58 4.62 -14.63 -11.52
C ILE A 58 5.80 -14.67 -12.51
N ALA A 59 7.02 -14.41 -12.03
CA ALA A 59 8.21 -14.41 -12.87
C ALA A 59 8.58 -15.81 -13.40
N HIS A 60 8.43 -16.86 -12.56
CA HIS A 60 8.85 -18.21 -12.91
C HIS A 60 7.87 -18.94 -13.82
N PHE A 61 6.55 -18.88 -13.54
CA PHE A 61 5.56 -19.67 -14.26
C PHE A 61 5.06 -18.96 -15.53
N LYS A 62 5.44 -19.48 -16.70
CA LYS A 62 5.07 -18.89 -18.00
C LYS A 62 3.56 -18.71 -18.24
N GLN A 63 2.74 -19.56 -17.62
CA GLN A 63 1.27 -19.45 -17.69
C GLN A 63 0.72 -18.18 -17.02
N LEU A 64 1.50 -17.55 -16.15
CA LEU A 64 1.12 -16.32 -15.45
C LEU A 64 1.59 -15.05 -16.18
N HIS A 65 2.28 -15.18 -17.32
CA HIS A 65 2.74 -14.04 -18.12
C HIS A 65 1.59 -13.43 -18.93
N MET A 66 0.62 -12.85 -18.24
CA MET A 66 -0.54 -12.15 -18.80
C MET A 66 -0.53 -10.68 -18.39
N PRO A 67 -1.11 -9.76 -19.19
CA PRO A 67 -1.12 -8.33 -18.89
C PRO A 67 -1.53 -7.99 -17.46
N THR A 68 -2.64 -8.55 -16.98
CA THR A 68 -3.09 -8.36 -15.60
C THR A 68 -2.05 -8.75 -14.56
N ASN A 69 -1.36 -9.87 -14.75
CA ASN A 69 -0.38 -10.35 -13.78
C ASN A 69 0.88 -9.48 -13.75
N PHE A 70 1.22 -8.79 -14.83
CA PHE A 70 2.30 -7.80 -14.80
C PHE A 70 1.95 -6.57 -13.94
N LEU A 71 0.67 -6.15 -13.91
CA LEU A 71 0.22 -5.11 -12.98
C LEU A 71 0.26 -5.61 -11.53
N VAL A 72 -0.16 -6.86 -11.28
CA VAL A 72 -0.04 -7.49 -9.94
C VAL A 72 1.43 -7.63 -9.53
N LEU A 73 2.32 -7.96 -10.46
CA LEU A 73 3.76 -8.01 -10.23
C LEU A 73 4.31 -6.63 -9.85
N SER A 74 3.92 -5.57 -10.56
CA SER A 74 4.31 -4.19 -10.24
C SER A 74 3.83 -3.79 -8.84
N LEU A 75 2.59 -4.15 -8.47
CA LEU A 75 2.06 -3.92 -7.12
C LEU A 75 2.87 -4.70 -6.06
N ALA A 76 3.19 -5.96 -6.32
CA ALA A 76 3.99 -6.77 -5.39
C ALA A 76 5.42 -6.22 -5.22
N VAL A 77 6.03 -5.66 -6.28
CA VAL A 77 7.33 -4.97 -6.18
C VAL A 77 7.20 -3.71 -5.32
N THR A 78 6.14 -2.92 -5.50
CA THR A 78 5.87 -1.74 -4.66
C THR A 78 5.73 -2.13 -3.19
N ASP A 79 4.95 -3.18 -2.89
CA ASP A 79 4.73 -3.67 -1.53
C ASP A 79 6.00 -4.27 -0.91
N LEU A 80 6.83 -4.96 -1.71
CA LEU A 80 8.14 -5.45 -1.27
C LEU A 80 9.06 -4.31 -0.88
N LEU A 81 9.13 -3.25 -1.68
CA LEU A 81 9.97 -2.08 -1.38
C LEU A 81 9.46 -1.32 -0.15
N LEU A 82 8.13 -1.22 0.05
CA LEU A 82 7.56 -0.70 1.30
C LEU A 82 8.01 -1.52 2.50
N GLY A 83 7.89 -2.85 2.42
CA GLY A 83 8.28 -3.76 3.49
C GLY A 83 9.77 -3.78 3.78
N ALA A 84 10.63 -3.69 2.76
CA ALA A 84 12.07 -3.83 2.90
C ALA A 84 12.80 -2.50 3.19
N LEU A 85 12.35 -1.38 2.59
CA LEU A 85 13.05 -0.11 2.67
C LEU A 85 12.40 0.90 3.61
N TYR A 86 11.06 0.97 3.61
CA TYR A 86 10.34 1.98 4.37
C TYR A 86 9.95 1.51 5.78
N MET A 87 9.34 0.33 5.92
CA MET A 87 8.83 -0.13 7.21
C MET A 87 9.90 -0.33 8.30
N PRO A 88 11.12 -0.85 8.04
CA PRO A 88 12.08 -1.07 9.11
C PRO A 88 12.57 0.23 9.78
N PRO A 89 12.99 1.30 9.05
CA PRO A 89 13.30 2.56 9.69
C PRO A 89 12.08 3.21 10.37
N CYS A 90 10.89 3.08 9.77
CA CYS A 90 9.64 3.55 10.36
C CYS A 90 9.35 2.85 11.70
N MET A 91 9.55 1.53 11.80
CA MET A 91 9.39 0.76 13.04
C MET A 91 10.32 1.28 14.15
N VAL A 92 11.59 1.51 13.81
CA VAL A 92 12.55 2.04 14.79
C VAL A 92 12.13 3.43 15.27
N GLN A 93 11.74 4.32 14.33
CA GLN A 93 11.28 5.67 14.65
C GLN A 93 10.02 5.66 15.52
N SER A 94 9.03 4.83 15.22
CA SER A 94 7.77 4.74 15.98
C SER A 94 7.99 4.27 17.41
N LEU A 95 9.02 3.45 17.66
CA LEU A 95 9.27 2.85 18.98
C LEU A 95 10.36 3.56 19.80
N GLU A 96 11.38 4.10 19.14
CA GLU A 96 12.45 4.85 19.81
C GLU A 96 12.18 6.36 19.82
N THR A 97 11.18 6.83 19.05
CA THR A 97 10.76 8.22 18.86
C THR A 97 11.82 9.18 18.32
N CYS A 98 13.04 8.71 18.12
CA CYS A 98 14.17 9.47 17.60
C CYS A 98 14.64 8.93 16.24
N TRP A 99 15.07 9.88 15.39
CA TRP A 99 15.64 9.60 14.08
C TRP A 99 17.15 9.89 14.07
N TYR A 100 17.96 8.84 13.96
CA TYR A 100 19.44 8.97 14.02
C TYR A 100 20.11 8.90 12.66
N LEU A 101 19.34 8.84 11.56
CA LEU A 101 19.89 8.66 10.20
C LEU A 101 20.10 9.99 9.45
N GLY A 102 19.91 11.11 10.13
CA GLY A 102 20.11 12.46 9.58
C GLY A 102 18.97 12.97 8.71
N THR A 103 18.99 14.29 8.46
CA THR A 103 17.91 15.03 7.77
C THR A 103 17.78 14.66 6.30
N VAL A 104 18.90 14.42 5.59
CA VAL A 104 18.87 14.02 4.16
C VAL A 104 18.21 12.66 3.99
N PHE A 105 18.56 11.70 4.85
CA PHE A 105 17.93 10.38 4.78
C PHE A 105 16.46 10.43 5.18
N CYS A 106 16.08 11.31 6.10
CA CYS A 106 14.67 11.57 6.42
C CYS A 106 13.89 12.07 5.19
N LYS A 107 14.42 13.06 4.45
CA LYS A 107 13.80 13.54 3.20
C LYS A 107 13.66 12.41 2.17
N ILE A 108 14.69 11.58 1.99
CA ILE A 108 14.64 10.42 1.09
C ILE A 108 13.59 9.41 1.58
N HIS A 109 13.59 9.07 2.85
CA HIS A 109 12.65 8.12 3.45
C HIS A 109 11.20 8.57 3.28
N SER A 110 10.89 9.84 3.54
CA SER A 110 9.57 10.44 3.32
C SER A 110 9.17 10.46 1.84
N SER A 111 10.12 10.78 0.95
CA SER A 111 9.90 10.75 -0.51
C SER A 111 9.58 9.36 -1.01
N VAL A 112 10.31 8.34 -0.54
CA VAL A 112 10.09 6.93 -0.87
C VAL A 112 8.72 6.46 -0.35
N ALA A 113 8.29 6.88 0.84
CA ALA A 113 6.96 6.59 1.36
C ALA A 113 5.86 7.10 0.43
N ILE A 114 5.90 8.39 0.07
CA ILE A 114 4.92 9.01 -0.82
C ILE A 114 4.95 8.35 -2.21
N MET A 115 6.14 8.10 -2.76
CA MET A 115 6.33 7.43 -4.04
C MET A 115 5.68 6.05 -4.05
N LEU A 116 5.98 5.20 -3.05
CA LEU A 116 5.49 3.83 -3.01
C LEU A 116 3.98 3.76 -2.70
N CYS A 117 3.46 4.62 -1.82
CA CYS A 117 2.02 4.73 -1.60
C CYS A 117 1.28 5.17 -2.87
N THR A 118 1.81 6.17 -3.59
CA THR A 118 1.26 6.63 -4.87
C THR A 118 1.30 5.51 -5.92
N ALA A 119 2.41 4.77 -6.01
CA ALA A 119 2.56 3.65 -6.94
C ALA A 119 1.53 2.53 -6.64
N SER A 120 1.28 2.20 -5.36
CA SER A 120 0.24 1.22 -4.98
C SER A 120 -1.13 1.65 -5.48
N ILE A 121 -1.50 2.91 -5.30
CA ILE A 121 -2.81 3.45 -5.72
C ILE A 121 -2.95 3.43 -7.25
N ILE A 122 -1.93 3.86 -7.98
CA ILE A 122 -1.94 3.86 -9.44
C ILE A 122 -1.99 2.43 -9.98
N ASN A 123 -1.22 1.49 -9.41
CA ASN A 123 -1.29 0.07 -9.79
C ASN A 123 -2.70 -0.50 -9.59
N LEU A 124 -3.34 -0.24 -8.44
CA LEU A 124 -4.72 -0.67 -8.16
C LEU A 124 -5.72 -0.04 -9.14
N SER A 125 -5.52 1.23 -9.52
CA SER A 125 -6.33 1.91 -10.52
C SER A 125 -6.20 1.25 -11.90
N PHE A 126 -4.98 0.93 -12.33
CA PHE A 126 -4.74 0.23 -13.60
C PHE A 126 -5.29 -1.20 -13.59
N ILE A 127 -5.17 -1.93 -12.48
CA ILE A 127 -5.80 -3.24 -12.30
C ILE A 127 -7.33 -3.12 -12.40
N SER A 128 -7.92 -2.06 -11.84
CA SER A 128 -9.37 -1.82 -11.94
C SER A 128 -9.81 -1.56 -13.38
N ILE A 129 -9.05 -0.79 -14.15
CA ILE A 129 -9.28 -0.54 -15.57
C ILE A 129 -9.16 -1.83 -16.39
N ASP A 130 -8.12 -2.63 -16.14
CA ASP A 130 -7.91 -3.93 -16.77
C ASP A 130 -9.13 -4.84 -16.55
N ARG A 131 -9.61 -4.94 -15.31
CA ARG A 131 -10.81 -5.73 -14.98
C ARG A 131 -12.08 -5.18 -15.61
N TYR A 132 -12.21 -3.88 -15.73
CA TYR A 132 -13.34 -3.27 -16.41
C TYR A 132 -13.42 -3.71 -17.88
N TYR A 133 -12.31 -3.66 -18.63
CA TYR A 133 -12.29 -4.13 -20.00
C TYR A 133 -12.54 -5.63 -20.09
N ALA A 134 -11.94 -6.44 -19.23
CA ALA A 134 -12.12 -7.89 -19.22
C ALA A 134 -13.58 -8.31 -19.02
N VAL A 135 -14.32 -7.61 -18.13
CA VAL A 135 -15.70 -7.98 -17.78
C VAL A 135 -16.74 -7.26 -18.63
N CYS A 136 -16.58 -5.96 -18.85
CA CYS A 136 -17.59 -5.14 -19.51
C CYS A 136 -17.42 -5.13 -21.04
N HIS A 137 -16.19 -5.33 -21.54
CA HIS A 137 -15.87 -5.28 -22.97
C HIS A 137 -14.96 -6.44 -23.41
N PRO A 138 -15.36 -7.73 -23.21
CA PRO A 138 -14.49 -8.88 -23.41
C PRO A 138 -13.99 -9.02 -24.86
N LEU A 139 -14.77 -8.59 -25.84
CA LEU A 139 -14.37 -8.64 -27.26
C LEU A 139 -13.25 -7.62 -27.58
N LEU A 140 -13.19 -6.52 -26.83
CA LEU A 140 -12.17 -5.47 -27.00
C LEU A 140 -10.96 -5.67 -26.08
N TYR A 141 -11.06 -6.55 -25.09
CA TYR A 141 -10.04 -6.72 -24.07
C TYR A 141 -8.67 -7.02 -24.68
N HIS A 142 -8.56 -8.05 -25.50
CA HIS A 142 -7.29 -8.46 -26.10
C HIS A 142 -6.69 -7.43 -27.08
N SER A 143 -7.51 -6.55 -27.66
CA SER A 143 -7.03 -5.48 -28.55
C SER A 143 -6.61 -4.22 -27.79
N LYS A 144 -7.19 -3.96 -26.62
CA LYS A 144 -6.93 -2.75 -25.82
C LYS A 144 -5.91 -2.97 -24.71
N ILE A 145 -5.94 -4.13 -24.07
CA ILE A 145 -5.04 -4.47 -22.95
C ILE A 145 -4.00 -5.47 -23.48
N THR A 146 -2.98 -4.94 -24.10
CA THR A 146 -1.83 -5.72 -24.62
C THR A 146 -0.67 -5.65 -23.61
N SER A 147 0.31 -6.55 -23.76
CA SER A 147 1.54 -6.50 -22.92
C SER A 147 2.27 -5.16 -23.07
N SER A 148 2.31 -4.57 -24.28
CA SER A 148 2.94 -3.26 -24.50
C SER A 148 2.21 -2.14 -23.76
N VAL A 149 0.86 -2.13 -23.81
CA VAL A 149 0.07 -1.15 -23.05
C VAL A 149 0.30 -1.29 -21.57
N THR A 150 0.37 -2.52 -21.06
CA THR A 150 0.64 -2.78 -19.62
C THR A 150 2.03 -2.29 -19.21
N VAL A 151 3.05 -2.50 -20.03
CA VAL A 151 4.40 -1.97 -19.77
C VAL A 151 4.39 -0.44 -19.72
N ILE A 152 3.69 0.23 -20.64
CA ILE A 152 3.53 1.69 -20.63
C ILE A 152 2.82 2.15 -19.36
N MET A 153 1.75 1.47 -18.94
CA MET A 153 1.05 1.76 -17.68
C MET A 153 2.00 1.67 -16.48
N ILE A 154 2.84 0.63 -16.41
CA ILE A 154 3.82 0.44 -15.33
C ILE A 154 4.87 1.56 -15.36
N VAL A 155 5.41 1.91 -16.52
CA VAL A 155 6.37 3.01 -16.65
C VAL A 155 5.76 4.33 -16.20
N ILE A 156 4.54 4.65 -16.62
CA ILE A 156 3.80 5.84 -16.17
C ILE A 156 3.60 5.81 -14.64
N CYS A 157 3.17 4.67 -14.10
CA CYS A 157 2.98 4.49 -12.66
C CYS A 157 4.24 4.89 -11.87
N TRP A 158 5.37 4.28 -12.17
CA TRP A 158 6.63 4.51 -11.45
C TRP A 158 7.19 5.92 -11.67
N SER A 159 7.12 6.44 -12.90
CA SER A 159 7.60 7.79 -13.22
C SER A 159 6.80 8.88 -12.50
N VAL A 160 5.47 8.79 -12.55
CA VAL A 160 4.58 9.75 -11.87
C VAL A 160 4.77 9.64 -10.36
N SER A 161 4.81 8.44 -9.81
CA SER A 161 4.98 8.23 -8.37
C SER A 161 6.32 8.78 -7.86
N ALA A 162 7.40 8.58 -8.61
CA ALA A 162 8.71 9.14 -8.27
C ALA A 162 8.70 10.67 -8.32
N ALA A 163 8.14 11.24 -9.38
CA ALA A 163 8.04 12.70 -9.53
C ALA A 163 7.23 13.33 -8.39
N VAL A 164 6.10 12.71 -8.01
CA VAL A 164 5.26 13.17 -6.89
C VAL A 164 5.99 13.02 -5.56
N GLY A 165 6.55 11.86 -5.25
CA GLY A 165 7.19 11.59 -3.97
C GLY A 165 8.40 12.49 -3.71
N PHE A 166 9.30 12.58 -4.67
CA PHE A 166 10.50 13.42 -4.54
C PHE A 166 10.17 14.91 -4.74
N GLY A 167 9.26 15.25 -5.64
CA GLY A 167 8.85 16.64 -5.87
C GLY A 167 8.22 17.28 -4.64
N ILE A 168 7.29 16.61 -3.96
CA ILE A 168 6.62 17.16 -2.77
C ILE A 168 7.62 17.47 -1.65
N ILE A 169 8.59 16.58 -1.39
CA ILE A 169 9.51 16.73 -0.25
C ILE A 169 10.69 17.64 -0.58
N PHE A 170 11.35 17.46 -1.74
CA PHE A 170 12.56 18.22 -2.07
C PHE A 170 12.28 19.66 -2.50
N LEU A 171 11.06 19.94 -3.01
CA LEU A 171 10.59 21.29 -3.27
C LEU A 171 9.81 21.90 -2.08
N GLU A 172 9.78 21.21 -0.94
CA GLU A 172 9.12 21.63 0.31
C GLU A 172 7.64 21.99 0.15
N LEU A 173 6.98 21.41 -0.88
CA LEU A 173 5.55 21.64 -1.14
C LEU A 173 4.64 21.12 -0.02
N ASN A 174 5.15 20.19 0.79
CA ASN A 174 4.45 19.68 1.95
C ASN A 174 4.22 20.75 3.04
N ILE A 175 5.13 21.71 3.20
CA ILE A 175 5.06 22.78 4.20
C ILE A 175 4.76 24.16 3.59
N LEU A 176 4.40 24.20 2.30
CA LEU A 176 4.16 25.45 1.58
C LEU A 176 3.14 26.34 2.31
N GLY A 177 3.57 27.56 2.63
CA GLY A 177 2.78 28.59 3.32
C GLY A 177 2.76 28.50 4.84
N ILE A 178 3.53 27.58 5.43
CA ILE A 178 3.71 27.43 6.87
C ILE A 178 5.19 27.16 7.25
N GLU A 179 6.12 27.55 6.37
CA GLU A 179 7.55 27.25 6.51
C GLU A 179 8.11 27.78 7.84
N GLU A 180 7.81 29.05 8.18
CA GLU A 180 8.25 29.68 9.43
C GLU A 180 7.74 28.89 10.66
N PHE A 181 6.42 28.60 10.68
CA PHE A 181 5.83 27.79 11.75
C PHE A 181 6.51 26.42 11.87
N TYR A 182 6.79 25.76 10.74
CA TYR A 182 7.43 24.44 10.74
C TYR A 182 8.84 24.49 11.31
N TYR A 183 9.68 25.43 10.85
CA TYR A 183 11.06 25.52 11.29
C TYR A 183 11.20 26.02 12.73
N GLU A 184 10.27 26.82 13.25
CA GLU A 184 10.31 27.31 14.62
C GLU A 184 9.70 26.33 15.64
N ASN A 185 8.70 25.54 15.27
CA ASN A 185 7.91 24.78 16.25
C ASN A 185 7.93 23.26 16.04
N VAL A 186 8.29 22.76 14.86
CA VAL A 186 8.20 21.34 14.53
C VAL A 186 9.55 20.72 14.20
N ALA A 187 10.37 21.45 13.43
CA ALA A 187 11.69 20.96 13.02
C ALA A 187 12.64 20.92 14.21
N CYS A 188 13.18 19.74 14.51
CA CYS A 188 14.18 19.55 15.57
C CYS A 188 15.16 18.45 15.17
N GLU A 189 16.38 18.50 15.72
CA GLU A 189 17.40 17.48 15.44
C GLU A 189 17.02 16.14 16.11
N GLY A 190 17.05 15.08 15.31
CA GLY A 190 16.58 13.77 15.76
C GLY A 190 15.08 13.53 15.49
N GLY A 191 14.39 14.43 14.77
CA GLY A 191 13.04 14.24 14.29
C GLY A 191 12.99 13.88 12.80
N CYS A 192 12.01 13.06 12.42
CA CYS A 192 11.67 12.78 11.02
C CYS A 192 10.16 12.60 10.90
N VAL A 193 9.44 13.69 10.79
CA VAL A 193 7.98 13.69 10.70
C VAL A 193 7.56 14.27 9.36
N LEU A 194 6.69 13.56 8.64
CA LEU A 194 6.04 14.09 7.46
C LEU A 194 4.95 15.10 7.90
N PHE A 195 5.35 16.36 7.99
CA PHE A 195 4.44 17.46 8.33
C PHE A 195 3.87 18.08 7.06
N GLN A 196 2.58 18.41 7.06
CA GLN A 196 1.90 18.95 5.89
C GLN A 196 1.03 20.15 6.26
N SER A 197 1.06 21.21 5.43
CA SER A 197 0.11 22.32 5.51
C SER A 197 -1.32 21.87 5.16
N ALA A 198 -2.33 22.64 5.53
CA ALA A 198 -3.72 22.35 5.21
C ALA A 198 -3.95 22.21 3.69
N ALA A 199 -3.32 23.07 2.89
CA ALA A 199 -3.40 23.02 1.43
C ALA A 199 -2.73 21.74 0.88
N SER A 200 -1.50 21.42 1.36
CA SER A 200 -0.75 20.26 0.89
C SER A 200 -1.42 18.94 1.30
N SER A 201 -1.85 18.79 2.55
CA SER A 201 -2.51 17.57 3.04
C SER A 201 -3.83 17.31 2.32
N THR A 202 -4.63 18.38 2.11
CA THR A 202 -5.90 18.27 1.37
C THR A 202 -5.66 17.91 -0.10
N ALA A 203 -4.80 18.66 -0.79
CA ALA A 203 -4.52 18.44 -2.21
C ALA A 203 -3.94 17.05 -2.45
N SER A 204 -2.92 16.65 -1.68
CA SER A 204 -2.30 15.33 -1.81
C SER A 204 -3.29 14.20 -1.51
N SER A 205 -4.10 14.31 -0.47
CA SER A 205 -5.11 13.29 -0.13
C SER A 205 -6.22 13.19 -1.17
N VAL A 206 -6.71 14.31 -1.68
CA VAL A 206 -7.76 14.34 -2.72
C VAL A 206 -7.25 13.72 -4.02
N ILE A 207 -6.05 14.12 -4.46
CA ILE A 207 -5.48 13.65 -5.74
C ILE A 207 -5.03 12.20 -5.64
N SER A 208 -4.33 11.83 -4.57
CA SER A 208 -3.73 10.50 -4.46
C SER A 208 -4.64 9.43 -3.87
N PHE A 209 -5.68 9.77 -3.12
CA PHE A 209 -6.54 8.78 -2.47
C PHE A 209 -8.03 8.93 -2.82
N TYR A 210 -8.65 10.10 -2.57
CA TYR A 210 -10.10 10.21 -2.70
C TYR A 210 -10.57 10.11 -4.15
N ILE A 211 -9.95 10.82 -5.11
CA ILE A 211 -10.32 10.74 -6.53
C ILE A 211 -10.09 9.33 -7.08
N PRO A 212 -8.90 8.71 -6.98
CA PRO A 212 -8.71 7.34 -7.44
C PRO A 212 -9.65 6.35 -6.75
N GLY A 213 -9.89 6.49 -5.45
CA GLY A 213 -10.79 5.65 -4.68
C GLY A 213 -12.23 5.67 -5.21
N VAL A 214 -12.77 6.87 -5.47
CA VAL A 214 -14.13 7.04 -6.05
C VAL A 214 -14.20 6.44 -7.46
N VAL A 215 -13.17 6.67 -8.29
CA VAL A 215 -13.10 6.11 -9.64
C VAL A 215 -13.08 4.58 -9.58
N MET A 216 -12.21 4.00 -8.75
CA MET A 216 -12.13 2.55 -8.58
C MET A 216 -13.43 1.95 -8.08
N LEU A 217 -14.07 2.53 -7.06
CA LEU A 217 -15.37 2.10 -6.56
C LEU A 217 -16.44 2.14 -7.65
N SER A 218 -16.50 3.21 -8.44
CA SER A 218 -17.43 3.37 -9.55
C SER A 218 -17.25 2.28 -10.61
N ILE A 219 -15.99 1.94 -10.92
CA ILE A 219 -15.64 0.85 -11.84
C ILE A 219 -16.15 -0.49 -11.30
N TYR A 220 -15.89 -0.81 -10.03
CA TYR A 220 -16.33 -2.10 -9.44
C TYR A 220 -17.84 -2.20 -9.29
N ILE A 221 -18.54 -1.11 -8.98
CA ILE A 221 -20.01 -1.08 -9.00
C ILE A 221 -20.53 -1.41 -10.40
N LYS A 222 -19.95 -0.82 -11.44
CA LYS A 222 -20.33 -1.10 -12.84
C LYS A 222 -20.05 -2.55 -13.25
N ILE A 223 -18.87 -3.07 -12.89
CA ILE A 223 -18.51 -4.48 -13.10
C ILE A 223 -19.54 -5.40 -12.43
N PHE A 224 -19.92 -5.10 -11.19
CA PHE A 224 -20.90 -5.89 -10.42
C PHE A 224 -22.27 -5.91 -11.10
N HIS A 225 -22.78 -4.75 -11.55
CA HIS A 225 -24.04 -4.68 -12.27
C HIS A 225 -24.03 -5.45 -13.60
N VAL A 226 -22.94 -5.34 -14.38
CA VAL A 226 -22.78 -6.08 -15.63
C VAL A 226 -22.73 -7.58 -15.37
N ALA A 227 -21.96 -8.03 -14.37
CA ALA A 227 -21.86 -9.43 -13.99
C ALA A 227 -23.22 -10.01 -13.53
N GLN A 228 -24.02 -9.25 -12.76
CA GLN A 228 -25.37 -9.64 -12.39
C GLN A 228 -26.30 -9.77 -13.60
N LYS A 229 -26.28 -8.78 -14.51
CA LYS A 229 -27.10 -8.82 -15.72
C LYS A 229 -26.79 -10.05 -16.59
N GLN A 230 -25.50 -10.35 -16.75
CA GLN A 230 -25.06 -11.54 -17.50
C GLN A 230 -25.51 -12.84 -16.81
N ALA A 231 -25.42 -12.93 -15.47
CA ALA A 231 -25.88 -14.09 -14.73
C ALA A 231 -27.40 -14.34 -14.90
N LYS A 232 -28.23 -13.29 -14.83
CA LYS A 232 -29.69 -13.37 -15.05
C LYS A 232 -30.02 -13.79 -16.48
N SER A 233 -29.32 -13.26 -17.49
CA SER A 233 -29.51 -13.62 -18.90
C SER A 233 -29.25 -15.11 -19.17
N ILE A 234 -28.19 -15.67 -18.55
CA ILE A 234 -27.85 -17.09 -18.68
C ILE A 234 -28.92 -17.97 -18.01
N GLN A 235 -29.51 -17.53 -16.89
CA GLN A 235 -30.56 -18.26 -16.20
C GLN A 235 -31.87 -18.32 -17.01
N HIS A 236 -32.18 -17.26 -17.74
CA HIS A 236 -33.32 -17.23 -18.68
C HIS A 236 -33.09 -18.00 -19.99
N SER A 237 -31.83 -18.14 -20.44
CA SER A 237 -31.44 -18.84 -21.65
C SER A 237 -31.29 -20.36 -21.52
N LYS A 238 -31.65 -20.98 -20.42
CA LYS A 238 -31.55 -22.44 -20.18
C LYS A 238 -32.32 -23.29 -21.22
N CYS A 239 -32.98 -22.68 -22.19
CA CYS A 239 -33.79 -23.38 -23.21
C CYS A 239 -33.14 -23.53 -24.58
N LYS A 240 -32.03 -22.91 -24.93
CA LYS A 240 -31.33 -23.18 -26.23
C LYS A 240 -29.89 -22.68 -26.23
N SER A 241 -29.00 -23.60 -26.63
CA SER A 241 -27.65 -23.43 -27.16
C SER A 241 -26.47 -23.27 -26.16
N ASN A 242 -25.45 -24.06 -26.49
CA ASN A 242 -24.06 -24.04 -26.03
C ASN A 242 -23.33 -22.70 -26.33
N ILE A 243 -23.89 -21.57 -25.97
CA ILE A 243 -23.12 -20.33 -25.97
C ILE A 243 -22.30 -20.35 -24.69
N LYS A 244 -20.99 -20.59 -24.83
CA LYS A 244 -19.99 -20.41 -23.78
C LYS A 244 -20.30 -19.10 -23.05
N SER A 245 -20.58 -19.18 -21.77
CA SER A 245 -20.78 -17.98 -20.94
C SER A 245 -19.58 -17.07 -21.15
N VAL A 246 -19.83 -15.85 -21.59
CA VAL A 246 -18.85 -14.87 -22.07
C VAL A 246 -17.75 -14.55 -21.03
N LEU A 247 -17.98 -14.91 -19.77
CA LEU A 247 -16.98 -14.87 -18.72
C LEU A 247 -16.68 -16.26 -18.19
N SER A 248 -15.41 -16.64 -18.21
CA SER A 248 -14.95 -17.88 -17.57
C SER A 248 -15.13 -17.79 -16.04
N LYS A 249 -15.27 -18.94 -15.38
CA LYS A 249 -15.30 -19.00 -13.90
C LYS A 249 -14.04 -18.37 -13.27
N GLU A 250 -12.92 -18.46 -13.96
CA GLU A 250 -11.62 -17.92 -13.56
C GLU A 250 -11.61 -16.39 -13.55
N GLU A 251 -12.15 -15.75 -14.60
CA GLU A 251 -12.24 -14.28 -14.70
C GLU A 251 -13.17 -13.69 -13.65
N LYS A 252 -14.32 -14.33 -13.38
CA LYS A 252 -15.22 -13.92 -12.27
C LYS A 252 -14.53 -14.00 -10.92
N LYS A 253 -13.75 -15.05 -10.71
CA LYS A 253 -13.01 -15.24 -9.47
C LYS A 253 -11.88 -14.22 -9.32
N ALA A 254 -11.12 -13.96 -10.40
CA ALA A 254 -10.09 -12.94 -10.41
C ALA A 254 -10.66 -11.55 -10.09
N THR A 255 -11.77 -11.18 -10.73
CA THR A 255 -12.46 -9.90 -10.46
C THR A 255 -12.93 -9.79 -9.00
N LYS A 256 -13.51 -10.86 -8.45
CA LYS A 256 -13.91 -10.89 -7.03
C LYS A 256 -12.72 -10.71 -6.09
N THR A 257 -11.60 -11.37 -6.37
CA THR A 257 -10.38 -11.26 -5.56
C THR A 257 -9.86 -9.82 -5.57
N LEU A 258 -9.78 -9.20 -6.74
CA LEU A 258 -9.29 -7.83 -6.86
C LEU A 258 -10.25 -6.80 -6.25
N ALA A 259 -11.57 -7.07 -6.25
CA ALA A 259 -12.53 -6.28 -5.50
C ALA A 259 -12.30 -6.35 -3.99
N VAL A 260 -11.92 -7.53 -3.47
CA VAL A 260 -11.54 -7.68 -2.05
C VAL A 260 -10.25 -6.93 -1.75
N VAL A 261 -9.23 -7.01 -2.61
CA VAL A 261 -7.97 -6.24 -2.46
C VAL A 261 -8.27 -4.75 -2.38
N LEU A 262 -9.10 -4.22 -3.29
CA LEU A 262 -9.51 -2.81 -3.25
C LEU A 262 -10.27 -2.46 -1.97
N GLY A 263 -11.21 -3.30 -1.55
CA GLY A 263 -11.97 -3.08 -0.31
C GLY A 263 -11.07 -3.03 0.93
N VAL A 264 -10.09 -3.94 1.01
CA VAL A 264 -9.07 -3.95 2.07
C VAL A 264 -8.23 -2.66 2.01
N PHE A 265 -7.75 -2.28 0.83
CA PHE A 265 -6.99 -1.05 0.63
C PHE A 265 -7.74 0.17 1.14
N LEU A 266 -8.97 0.39 0.68
CA LEU A 266 -9.78 1.53 1.10
C LEU A 266 -10.06 1.52 2.61
N SER A 267 -10.39 0.35 3.18
CA SER A 267 -10.70 0.24 4.61
C SER A 267 -9.50 0.55 5.50
N LEU A 268 -8.29 0.12 5.12
CA LEU A 268 -7.09 0.31 5.92
C LEU A 268 -6.52 1.73 5.79
N TRP A 269 -6.63 2.37 4.62
CA TRP A 269 -6.08 3.70 4.39
C TRP A 269 -7.03 4.86 4.72
N THR A 270 -8.36 4.66 4.64
CA THR A 270 -9.35 5.74 4.87
C THR A 270 -9.17 6.44 6.22
N PRO A 271 -8.95 5.75 7.36
CA PRO A 271 -8.77 6.42 8.65
C PRO A 271 -7.57 7.36 8.66
N PHE A 272 -6.44 6.93 8.07
CA PHE A 272 -5.24 7.76 7.96
C PHE A 272 -5.50 9.03 7.13
N PHE A 273 -6.11 8.90 5.94
CA PHE A 273 -6.36 10.05 5.08
C PHE A 273 -7.39 11.02 5.66
N ILE A 274 -8.37 10.55 6.42
CA ILE A 274 -9.29 11.41 7.17
C ILE A 274 -8.50 12.20 8.23
N ALA A 275 -7.69 11.53 9.04
CA ALA A 275 -6.88 12.19 10.06
C ALA A 275 -5.88 13.18 9.45
N ASN A 276 -5.22 12.80 8.35
CA ASN A 276 -4.26 13.66 7.65
C ASN A 276 -4.89 14.95 7.12
N VAL A 277 -6.09 14.89 6.55
CA VAL A 277 -6.80 16.08 6.06
C VAL A 277 -7.30 16.94 7.22
N MET A 278 -7.86 16.33 8.26
CA MET A 278 -8.48 17.06 9.37
C MET A 278 -7.44 17.73 10.29
N ASN A 279 -6.27 17.12 10.46
CA ASN A 279 -5.28 17.55 11.46
C ASN A 279 -4.86 19.02 11.35
N PRO A 280 -4.53 19.58 10.17
CA PRO A 280 -4.19 21.00 10.04
C PRO A 280 -5.37 21.96 10.39
N PHE A 281 -6.61 21.57 10.09
CA PHE A 281 -7.78 22.40 10.36
C PHE A 281 -8.16 22.47 11.83
N ILE A 282 -7.72 21.49 12.63
CA ILE A 282 -7.91 21.49 14.09
C ILE A 282 -6.65 21.91 14.85
N GLY A 283 -5.73 22.63 14.17
CA GLY A 283 -4.51 23.14 14.79
C GLY A 283 -3.50 22.07 15.18
N TYR A 284 -3.43 20.96 14.40
CA TYR A 284 -2.54 19.82 14.65
C TYR A 284 -2.78 19.13 16.00
N ALA A 285 -4.04 19.08 16.43
CA ALA A 285 -4.44 18.51 17.71
C ALA A 285 -4.48 16.97 17.74
N VAL A 286 -4.36 16.30 16.59
CA VAL A 286 -4.31 14.82 16.56
C VAL A 286 -2.99 14.36 17.18
N PRO A 287 -3.01 13.48 18.20
CA PRO A 287 -1.79 12.97 18.81
C PRO A 287 -0.89 12.30 17.77
N PRO A 288 0.43 12.59 17.74
CA PRO A 288 1.36 11.98 16.78
C PRO A 288 1.33 10.45 16.80
N VAL A 289 1.20 9.84 17.97
CA VAL A 289 1.08 8.39 18.14
C VAL A 289 -0.14 7.83 17.41
N LEU A 290 -1.26 8.56 17.41
CA LEU A 290 -2.46 8.12 16.68
C LEU A 290 -2.25 8.17 15.17
N ILE A 291 -1.63 9.23 14.64
CA ILE A 291 -1.30 9.33 13.22
C ILE A 291 -0.38 8.18 12.80
N ASP A 292 0.60 7.88 13.62
CA ASP A 292 1.56 6.79 13.40
C ASP A 292 0.87 5.43 13.38
N MET A 293 -0.02 5.15 14.34
CA MET A 293 -0.83 3.93 14.37
C MET A 293 -1.72 3.80 13.11
N LEU A 294 -2.36 4.89 12.68
CA LEU A 294 -3.20 4.89 11.48
C LEU A 294 -2.35 4.65 10.21
N ALA A 295 -1.14 5.22 10.14
CA ALA A 295 -0.19 4.95 9.07
C ALA A 295 0.21 3.46 9.03
N TRP A 296 0.53 2.86 10.18
CA TRP A 296 0.83 1.42 10.27
C TRP A 296 -0.34 0.54 9.85
N ILE A 297 -1.59 0.90 10.21
CA ILE A 297 -2.80 0.21 9.72
C ILE A 297 -2.86 0.29 8.20
N GLY A 298 -2.60 1.45 7.60
CA GLY A 298 -2.51 1.60 6.15
C GLY A 298 -1.42 0.74 5.52
N LEU A 299 -0.23 0.71 6.11
CA LEU A 299 0.90 -0.09 5.64
C LEU A 299 0.63 -1.61 5.66
N MET A 300 -0.19 -2.09 6.59
CA MET A 300 -0.62 -3.50 6.61
C MET A 300 -1.36 -3.94 5.34
N ASN A 301 -1.83 -3.00 4.51
CA ASN A 301 -2.39 -3.33 3.21
C ASN A 301 -1.41 -4.14 2.35
N SER A 302 -0.13 -3.78 2.36
CA SER A 302 0.92 -4.47 1.61
C SER A 302 1.18 -5.89 2.11
N THR A 303 0.88 -6.17 3.39
CA THR A 303 0.88 -7.52 3.96
C THR A 303 -0.36 -8.32 3.53
N CYS A 304 -1.51 -7.64 3.41
CA CYS A 304 -2.77 -8.30 3.09
C CYS A 304 -2.84 -8.83 1.65
N ASN A 305 -2.17 -8.18 0.68
CA ASN A 305 -2.23 -8.55 -0.72
C ASN A 305 -1.84 -10.03 -0.98
N PRO A 306 -0.66 -10.54 -0.56
CA PRO A 306 -0.31 -11.95 -0.71
C PRO A 306 -1.25 -12.90 0.03
N ILE A 307 -1.77 -12.49 1.18
CA ILE A 307 -2.71 -13.27 1.97
C ILE A 307 -4.03 -13.45 1.20
N VAL A 308 -4.58 -12.37 0.65
CA VAL A 308 -5.78 -12.43 -0.19
C VAL A 308 -5.56 -13.36 -1.38
N TYR A 309 -4.39 -13.28 -2.06
CA TYR A 309 -4.08 -14.17 -3.18
C TYR A 309 -4.01 -15.65 -2.74
N ALA A 310 -3.47 -15.95 -1.56
CA ALA A 310 -3.41 -17.29 -1.01
C ALA A 310 -4.80 -17.87 -0.74
N PHE A 311 -5.75 -17.06 -0.26
CA PHE A 311 -7.12 -17.50 -0.03
C PHE A 311 -7.91 -17.71 -1.31
N PHE A 312 -7.80 -16.79 -2.26
CA PHE A 312 -8.67 -16.76 -3.42
C PHE A 312 -8.13 -17.51 -4.63
N TYR A 313 -6.83 -17.63 -4.84
CA TYR A 313 -6.27 -18.28 -6.02
C TYR A 313 -5.76 -19.70 -5.74
N LYS A 314 -6.37 -20.72 -6.39
CA LYS A 314 -5.88 -22.10 -6.32
C LYS A 314 -4.47 -22.24 -6.92
N TRP A 315 -4.20 -21.56 -8.02
CA TRP A 315 -2.89 -21.56 -8.67
C TRP A 315 -1.79 -21.02 -7.76
N PHE A 316 -2.10 -20.00 -6.96
CA PHE A 316 -1.16 -19.44 -5.99
C PHE A 316 -0.77 -20.49 -4.93
N ARG A 317 -1.74 -21.20 -4.37
CA ARG A 317 -1.46 -22.28 -3.39
C ARG A 317 -0.71 -23.46 -4.00
N LYS A 318 -0.95 -23.78 -5.30
CA LYS A 318 -0.21 -24.81 -6.01
C LYS A 318 1.25 -24.38 -6.25
N ALA A 319 1.46 -23.16 -6.72
CA ALA A 319 2.80 -22.56 -6.86
C ALA A 319 3.54 -22.53 -5.51
N PHE A 320 2.86 -22.19 -4.41
CA PHE A 320 3.42 -22.20 -3.07
C PHE A 320 3.99 -23.59 -2.69
N ARG A 321 3.24 -24.65 -2.95
CA ARG A 321 3.72 -26.02 -2.68
C ARG A 321 4.93 -26.38 -3.53
N ILE A 322 4.93 -26.02 -4.82
CA ILE A 322 6.04 -26.29 -5.74
C ILE A 322 7.31 -25.56 -5.29
N ILE A 323 7.18 -24.30 -4.85
CA ILE A 323 8.32 -23.49 -4.42
C ILE A 323 8.89 -24.04 -3.11
N ILE A 324 8.05 -24.27 -2.09
CA ILE A 324 8.52 -24.78 -0.77
C ILE A 324 9.10 -26.19 -0.86
N SER A 325 8.55 -27.06 -1.72
CA SER A 325 9.08 -28.40 -1.92
C SER A 325 10.38 -28.43 -2.73
N GLY A 326 10.91 -27.29 -3.18
CA GLY A 326 12.12 -27.21 -4.00
C GLY A 326 11.93 -27.68 -5.45
N GLN A 327 10.72 -28.07 -5.85
CA GLN A 327 10.42 -28.51 -7.23
C GLN A 327 10.60 -27.38 -8.25
N ILE A 328 10.65 -26.11 -7.81
CA ILE A 328 10.94 -24.97 -8.68
C ILE A 328 12.28 -25.09 -9.40
N PHE A 329 13.26 -25.78 -8.80
CA PHE A 329 14.59 -25.97 -9.37
C PHE A 329 14.67 -27.15 -10.36
N GLN A 330 13.60 -27.93 -10.52
CA GLN A 330 13.59 -29.06 -11.45
C GLN A 330 13.44 -28.57 -12.91
N PRO A 331 14.08 -29.28 -13.88
CA PRO A 331 13.93 -28.96 -15.29
C PRO A 331 12.46 -29.00 -15.72
N GLY A 332 12.02 -27.92 -16.42
CA GLY A 332 10.64 -27.81 -16.90
C GLY A 332 9.62 -27.30 -15.90
N SER A 333 10.00 -26.99 -14.66
CA SER A 333 9.12 -26.49 -13.59
C SER A 333 8.32 -25.24 -14.01
N SER A 334 8.88 -24.35 -14.82
CA SER A 334 8.21 -23.14 -15.31
C SER A 334 7.00 -23.42 -16.22
N ARG A 335 6.86 -24.66 -16.74
CA ARG A 335 5.76 -25.11 -17.61
C ARG A 335 4.71 -25.96 -16.89
N ILE A 336 4.87 -26.20 -15.59
CA ILE A 336 3.90 -26.97 -14.79
C ILE A 336 2.54 -26.29 -14.86
N HIS A 337 1.49 -27.07 -15.17
CA HIS A 337 0.13 -26.57 -15.22
C HIS A 337 -0.40 -26.20 -13.85
N LEU A 338 -0.58 -24.89 -13.59
CA LEU A 338 -1.11 -24.37 -12.33
C LEU A 338 -2.64 -24.40 -12.25
N PHE A 339 -3.31 -24.40 -13.40
CA PHE A 339 -4.78 -24.33 -13.55
C PHE A 339 -5.46 -25.69 -13.74
N SER A 340 -4.80 -26.81 -13.41
CA SER A 340 -5.45 -28.12 -13.48
C SER A 340 -6.60 -28.23 -12.48
N HIS A 341 -7.73 -28.74 -12.96
CA HIS A 341 -9.02 -28.94 -12.27
C HIS A 341 -8.92 -29.75 -10.98
#